data_249c9a7eede3a7faae863d7c11edccef
#
_entry.id   249c9a7eede3a7faae863d7c11edccef
#
_cell.length_a   1.000
_cell.length_b   1.000
_cell.length_c   1.000
_cell.angle_alpha   90.00
_cell.angle_beta   90.00
_cell.angle_gamma   90.00
#
_symmetry.space_group_name_H-M   'P 1'
#
loop_
_entity.id
_entity.type
_entity.pdbx_description
1 polymer ?
#
loop_
_entity_poly.entity_id
_entity_poly.type
_entity_poly.pdbx_seq_one_letter_code
_entity_poly.pdbx_strand_id
1 'polypeptide(L)'
;MSNKLKLKKNLIEYLVWFIPNRNIRNKVRIDSIYLKDLGYKINYNHYKNSINGKKTFFVRNDWPVNEKDFPDNYFYQLIKNNYISDLEISYNPDIEYFGPVGKRYFLENSKAKIKIFYTGECVSQNAINKTWSQYSDNCINDVDLSLGFDRIDENKHQNYVRFPIWIFYNFIGLLDNKNYTKDDIKKVIDNINNAKSKKNKFVSLIASHDATNIRTQMYDKIIKIDNINCPSKLFHNDDTLKTDFNNDKIEYLKDFKFNICPENTISNGYITEKLFDAFKAGCIPIYNGDENIELDLVNKNALLFFKKDEDNTELIKEIEKLHKDDKLFDAFQKQVKIYDSMVDYLWERRTKILNRLEILISKL
;
A
#
# COMPACT_ATOMS: atom_id res chain seq x y z
N MET A 1 7.34 31.65 -14.64
CA MET A 1 6.15 30.78 -14.89
C MET A 1 5.13 30.75 -13.76
N SER A 2 5.49 31.04 -12.51
CA SER A 2 4.59 30.94 -11.33
C SER A 2 3.44 31.98 -11.28
N ASN A 3 3.64 33.18 -11.77
CA ASN A 3 2.65 34.27 -11.67
C ASN A 3 1.43 34.12 -12.62
N LYS A 4 1.60 33.55 -13.82
CA LYS A 4 0.47 33.29 -14.74
C LYS A 4 -0.48 32.19 -14.22
N LEU A 5 0.04 31.23 -13.48
CA LEU A 5 -0.76 30.14 -12.85
C LEU A 5 -1.63 30.63 -11.70
N LYS A 6 -1.09 31.53 -10.85
CA LYS A 6 -1.84 32.16 -9.75
C LYS A 6 -3.01 33.02 -10.26
N LEU A 7 -2.80 33.77 -11.34
CA LEU A 7 -3.86 34.61 -11.92
C LEU A 7 -5.06 33.79 -12.48
N LYS A 8 -4.78 32.65 -13.15
CA LYS A 8 -5.86 31.82 -13.70
C LYS A 8 -6.69 31.10 -12.62
N LYS A 9 -6.07 30.71 -11.51
CA LYS A 9 -6.78 30.10 -10.36
C LYS A 9 -7.75 31.10 -9.72
N ASN A 10 -7.33 32.34 -9.58
CA ASN A 10 -8.15 33.42 -9.02
C ASN A 10 -9.32 33.79 -9.94
N LEU A 11 -9.19 33.71 -11.27
CA LEU A 11 -10.26 34.06 -12.20
C LEU A 11 -11.42 33.07 -12.15
N ILE A 12 -11.13 31.77 -12.09
CA ILE A 12 -12.16 30.72 -12.00
C ILE A 12 -12.86 30.80 -10.64
N GLU A 13 -12.12 30.96 -9.54
CA GLU A 13 -12.69 31.15 -8.20
C GLU A 13 -13.59 32.40 -8.15
N TYR A 14 -13.19 33.48 -8.83
CA TYR A 14 -13.98 34.71 -8.94
C TYR A 14 -15.27 34.52 -9.74
N LEU A 15 -15.20 33.87 -10.90
CA LEU A 15 -16.35 33.60 -11.76
C LEU A 15 -17.36 32.65 -11.12
N VAL A 16 -16.85 31.63 -10.43
CA VAL A 16 -17.69 30.63 -9.75
C VAL A 16 -18.48 31.26 -8.59
N TRP A 17 -17.99 32.36 -8.01
CA TRP A 17 -18.65 33.04 -6.90
C TRP A 17 -20.04 33.60 -7.27
N PHE A 18 -20.26 33.96 -8.54
CA PHE A 18 -21.55 34.48 -9.05
C PHE A 18 -22.60 33.37 -9.29
N ILE A 19 -22.28 32.10 -9.13
CA ILE A 19 -23.23 31.00 -9.27
C ILE A 19 -24.00 30.85 -7.93
N PRO A 20 -25.33 31.12 -7.86
CA PRO A 20 -26.06 31.12 -6.59
C PRO A 20 -26.11 29.75 -5.92
N ASN A 21 -26.21 28.67 -6.69
CA ASN A 21 -26.32 27.31 -6.19
C ASN A 21 -24.97 26.73 -5.78
N ARG A 22 -24.83 26.38 -4.49
CA ARG A 22 -23.61 25.86 -3.90
C ARG A 22 -23.14 24.55 -4.58
N ASN A 23 -24.09 23.69 -4.93
CA ASN A 23 -23.77 22.40 -5.57
C ASN A 23 -23.25 22.60 -7.00
N ILE A 24 -23.86 23.51 -7.74
CA ILE A 24 -23.40 23.88 -9.09
C ILE A 24 -22.03 24.55 -9.01
N ARG A 25 -21.82 25.48 -8.07
CA ARG A 25 -20.49 26.08 -7.83
C ARG A 25 -19.42 25.05 -7.59
N ASN A 26 -19.68 24.08 -6.72
CA ASN A 26 -18.73 23.02 -6.41
C ASN A 26 -18.46 22.13 -7.63
N LYS A 27 -19.50 21.80 -8.40
CA LYS A 27 -19.36 21.06 -9.64
C LYS A 27 -18.49 21.81 -10.66
N VAL A 28 -18.75 23.08 -10.90
CA VAL A 28 -17.95 23.91 -11.83
C VAL A 28 -16.50 24.06 -11.35
N ARG A 29 -16.27 24.18 -10.04
CA ARG A 29 -14.91 24.17 -9.48
C ARG A 29 -14.18 22.87 -9.75
N ILE A 30 -14.85 21.75 -9.55
CA ILE A 30 -14.30 20.42 -9.76
C ILE A 30 -14.04 20.20 -11.25
N ASP A 31 -15.00 20.51 -12.11
CA ASP A 31 -14.90 20.38 -13.56
C ASP A 31 -13.79 21.30 -14.12
N SER A 32 -13.62 22.50 -13.56
CA SER A 32 -12.56 23.42 -13.97
C SER A 32 -11.16 22.98 -13.52
N ILE A 33 -11.05 22.34 -12.35
CA ILE A 33 -9.79 21.71 -11.90
C ILE A 33 -9.48 20.52 -12.81
N TYR A 34 -10.47 19.71 -13.11
CA TYR A 34 -10.37 18.58 -14.02
C TYR A 34 -9.95 19.00 -15.44
N LEU A 35 -10.63 19.99 -16.01
CA LEU A 35 -10.27 20.55 -17.33
C LEU A 35 -8.89 21.19 -17.34
N LYS A 36 -8.43 21.73 -16.22
CA LYS A 36 -7.10 22.32 -16.08
C LYS A 36 -6.03 21.25 -15.97
N ASP A 37 -6.26 20.19 -15.21
CA ASP A 37 -5.37 19.03 -15.15
C ASP A 37 -5.31 18.30 -16.50
N LEU A 38 -6.45 18.17 -17.18
CA LEU A 38 -6.55 17.69 -18.56
C LEU A 38 -5.78 18.60 -19.54
N GLY A 39 -5.99 19.92 -19.49
CA GLY A 39 -5.39 20.89 -20.41
C GLY A 39 -3.88 21.08 -20.28
N TYR A 40 -3.29 20.66 -19.15
CA TYR A 40 -1.85 20.73 -18.91
C TYR A 40 -1.07 19.51 -19.41
N LYS A 41 -1.75 18.38 -19.58
CA LYS A 41 -1.10 17.08 -19.74
C LYS A 41 -1.42 16.35 -21.05
N ILE A 42 -2.34 16.87 -21.88
CA ILE A 42 -2.82 16.13 -23.05
C ILE A 42 -2.68 16.91 -24.33
N ASN A 43 -2.05 16.30 -25.28
CA ASN A 43 -2.36 16.50 -26.68
C ASN A 43 -3.62 15.67 -27.00
N TYR A 44 -4.79 16.22 -26.66
CA TYR A 44 -6.11 15.59 -26.76
C TYR A 44 -6.37 14.91 -28.12
N ASN A 45 -5.77 15.43 -29.19
CA ASN A 45 -5.90 14.88 -30.54
C ASN A 45 -5.12 13.57 -30.74
N HIS A 46 -4.04 13.35 -30.00
CA HIS A 46 -3.24 12.15 -30.14
C HIS A 46 -3.98 10.89 -29.65
N TYR A 47 -4.68 11.01 -28.52
CA TYR A 47 -5.44 9.88 -27.94
C TYR A 47 -6.79 9.65 -28.63
N LYS A 48 -7.41 10.66 -29.23
CA LYS A 48 -8.71 10.53 -29.90
C LYS A 48 -8.65 9.76 -31.21
N ASN A 49 -7.50 9.75 -31.88
CA ASN A 49 -7.31 9.16 -33.20
C ASN A 49 -6.84 7.69 -33.18
N SER A 50 -6.38 7.17 -32.02
CA SER A 50 -5.83 5.81 -31.92
C SER A 50 -6.85 4.74 -31.48
N ILE A 51 -8.10 5.11 -31.16
CA ILE A 51 -9.03 4.26 -30.39
C ILE A 51 -9.99 3.45 -31.25
N ASN A 52 -9.89 3.48 -32.58
CA ASN A 52 -10.84 2.75 -33.43
C ASN A 52 -10.83 1.23 -33.14
N GLY A 53 -11.80 0.76 -32.37
CA GLY A 53 -12.06 -0.65 -32.10
C GLY A 53 -11.28 -1.27 -30.94
N LYS A 54 -10.33 -0.57 -30.31
CA LYS A 54 -9.55 -1.10 -29.18
C LYS A 54 -10.19 -0.82 -27.85
N LYS A 55 -9.96 -1.70 -26.87
CA LYS A 55 -10.37 -1.50 -25.47
C LYS A 55 -9.42 -0.53 -24.78
N THR A 56 -9.95 0.25 -23.85
CA THR A 56 -9.21 1.36 -23.26
C THR A 56 -9.23 1.31 -21.74
N PHE A 57 -8.14 1.79 -21.13
CA PHE A 57 -7.90 1.82 -19.68
C PHE A 57 -7.49 3.22 -19.23
N PHE A 58 -7.81 3.56 -17.97
CA PHE A 58 -7.32 4.77 -17.32
C PHE A 58 -7.07 4.57 -15.83
N VAL A 59 -6.09 5.32 -15.30
CA VAL A 59 -5.76 5.38 -13.86
C VAL A 59 -6.23 6.70 -13.28
N ARG A 60 -6.99 6.65 -12.20
CA ARG A 60 -7.49 7.85 -11.54
C ARG A 60 -7.35 7.76 -10.02
N ASN A 61 -7.12 8.90 -9.38
CA ASN A 61 -7.05 8.99 -7.92
C ASN A 61 -5.97 8.08 -7.28
N ASP A 62 -4.94 7.74 -8.03
CA ASP A 62 -3.79 6.99 -7.54
C ASP A 62 -2.67 7.97 -7.12
N TRP A 63 -1.59 7.43 -6.54
CA TRP A 63 -0.40 8.23 -6.25
C TRP A 63 0.01 9.00 -7.52
N PRO A 64 0.55 10.24 -7.38
CA PRO A 64 0.82 11.09 -8.51
C PRO A 64 1.81 10.40 -9.46
N VAL A 65 1.24 9.70 -10.41
CA VAL A 65 1.93 9.08 -11.53
C VAL A 65 1.87 10.10 -12.65
N ASN A 66 3.01 10.43 -13.23
CA ASN A 66 2.98 11.17 -14.49
C ASN A 66 2.30 10.30 -15.55
N GLU A 67 1.68 10.91 -16.56
CA GLU A 67 1.08 10.15 -17.67
C GLU A 67 2.04 9.14 -18.33
N LYS A 68 3.33 9.44 -18.29
CA LYS A 68 4.40 8.56 -18.77
C LYS A 68 4.46 7.24 -17.99
N ASP A 69 4.01 7.26 -16.74
CA ASP A 69 4.10 6.13 -15.80
C ASP A 69 2.77 5.32 -15.77
N PHE A 70 1.71 5.76 -16.48
CA PHE A 70 0.46 4.98 -16.59
C PHE A 70 0.66 3.59 -17.17
N PRO A 71 1.53 3.39 -18.20
CA PRO A 71 1.85 2.05 -18.67
C PRO A 71 2.47 1.14 -17.60
N ASP A 72 3.08 1.71 -16.54
CA ASP A 72 3.69 0.95 -15.43
C ASP A 72 2.69 0.63 -14.31
N ASN A 73 1.44 1.13 -14.42
CA ASN A 73 0.41 0.78 -13.43
C ASN A 73 0.15 -0.71 -13.41
N TYR A 74 0.16 -1.29 -12.22
CA TYR A 74 0.04 -2.73 -12.02
C TYR A 74 -1.23 -3.33 -12.64
N PHE A 75 -2.39 -2.71 -12.45
CA PHE A 75 -3.65 -3.21 -13.01
C PHE A 75 -3.73 -3.06 -14.51
N TYR A 76 -3.12 -2.01 -15.08
CA TYR A 76 -2.98 -1.89 -16.53
C TYR A 76 -2.17 -3.05 -17.10
N GLN A 77 -1.00 -3.33 -16.52
CA GLN A 77 -0.15 -4.45 -16.94
C GLN A 77 -0.81 -5.80 -16.73
N LEU A 78 -1.47 -6.00 -15.59
CA LEU A 78 -2.24 -7.21 -15.30
C LEU A 78 -3.28 -7.50 -16.39
N ILE A 79 -4.09 -6.50 -16.74
CA ILE A 79 -5.15 -6.66 -17.74
C ILE A 79 -4.58 -6.81 -19.14
N LYS A 80 -3.58 -6.01 -19.49
CA LYS A 80 -2.93 -6.06 -20.81
C LYS A 80 -2.25 -7.40 -21.08
N ASN A 81 -1.51 -7.91 -20.12
CA ASN A 81 -0.73 -9.13 -20.29
C ASN A 81 -1.58 -10.41 -20.22
N ASN A 82 -2.69 -10.37 -19.46
CA ASN A 82 -3.49 -11.57 -19.23
C ASN A 82 -4.76 -11.65 -20.06
N TYR A 83 -5.35 -10.52 -20.50
CA TYR A 83 -6.68 -10.50 -21.10
C TYR A 83 -6.76 -9.72 -22.43
N ILE A 84 -6.19 -8.52 -22.52
CA ILE A 84 -6.38 -7.60 -23.66
C ILE A 84 -5.01 -7.07 -24.12
N SER A 85 -4.34 -7.79 -25.01
CA SER A 85 -2.96 -7.47 -25.44
C SER A 85 -2.80 -6.10 -26.12
N ASP A 86 -3.84 -5.60 -26.77
CA ASP A 86 -3.87 -4.31 -27.45
C ASP A 86 -4.57 -3.20 -26.65
N LEU A 87 -4.65 -3.37 -25.29
CA LEU A 87 -5.20 -2.37 -24.38
C LEU A 87 -4.46 -1.04 -24.50
N GLU A 88 -5.21 0.04 -24.68
CA GLU A 88 -4.68 1.40 -24.82
C GLU A 88 -5.12 2.31 -23.68
N ILE A 89 -4.41 3.41 -23.46
CA ILE A 89 -4.74 4.41 -22.46
C ILE A 89 -5.65 5.47 -23.06
N SER A 90 -6.78 5.78 -22.41
CA SER A 90 -7.72 6.79 -22.83
C SER A 90 -8.43 7.45 -21.66
N TYR A 91 -8.71 8.75 -21.78
CA TYR A 91 -9.49 9.51 -20.76
C TYR A 91 -10.98 9.20 -20.74
N ASN A 92 -11.48 8.54 -21.76
CA ASN A 92 -12.85 8.02 -21.80
C ASN A 92 -12.75 6.48 -21.90
N PRO A 93 -12.36 5.81 -20.81
CA PRO A 93 -11.96 4.43 -20.83
C PRO A 93 -13.15 3.47 -20.79
N ASP A 94 -12.94 2.26 -21.31
CA ASP A 94 -13.83 1.12 -21.02
C ASP A 94 -13.59 0.58 -19.61
N ILE A 95 -12.34 0.60 -19.14
CA ILE A 95 -11.91 0.14 -17.81
C ILE A 95 -11.24 1.30 -17.07
N GLU A 96 -11.72 1.63 -15.87
CA GLU A 96 -11.10 2.67 -15.05
C GLU A 96 -10.71 2.14 -13.67
N TYR A 97 -9.44 2.35 -13.33
CA TYR A 97 -8.87 2.01 -12.03
C TYR A 97 -8.80 3.25 -11.14
N PHE A 98 -9.16 3.08 -9.87
CA PHE A 98 -9.19 4.14 -8.87
C PHE A 98 -8.38 3.75 -7.63
N GLY A 99 -7.52 4.65 -7.17
CA GLY A 99 -6.92 4.64 -5.85
C GLY A 99 -7.61 5.61 -4.89
N PRO A 100 -7.13 5.73 -3.62
CA PRO A 100 -7.75 6.59 -2.60
C PRO A 100 -7.21 8.02 -2.57
N VAL A 101 -6.27 8.41 -3.44
CA VAL A 101 -5.50 9.66 -3.30
C VAL A 101 -6.24 10.90 -3.83
N GLY A 102 -7.32 10.71 -4.57
CA GLY A 102 -8.09 11.81 -5.16
C GLY A 102 -9.46 12.01 -4.54
N LYS A 103 -10.34 12.67 -5.29
CA LYS A 103 -11.74 12.90 -4.88
C LYS A 103 -12.62 11.75 -5.34
N ARG A 104 -13.43 11.19 -4.46
CA ARG A 104 -14.41 10.14 -4.76
C ARG A 104 -15.41 10.54 -5.85
N TYR A 105 -15.67 11.81 -6.00
CA TYR A 105 -16.48 12.38 -7.09
C TYR A 105 -16.12 11.80 -8.47
N PHE A 106 -14.84 11.57 -8.77
CA PHE A 106 -14.44 11.03 -10.07
C PHE A 106 -14.88 9.59 -10.27
N LEU A 107 -14.85 8.79 -9.22
CA LEU A 107 -15.33 7.41 -9.23
C LEU A 107 -16.87 7.37 -9.41
N GLU A 108 -17.59 8.19 -8.65
CA GLU A 108 -19.06 8.26 -8.69
C GLU A 108 -19.59 8.74 -10.05
N ASN A 109 -18.83 9.58 -10.75
CA ASN A 109 -19.20 10.14 -12.05
C ASN A 109 -18.52 9.45 -13.25
N SER A 110 -17.75 8.43 -13.03
CA SER A 110 -17.11 7.63 -14.09
C SER A 110 -18.16 6.98 -14.99
N LYS A 111 -17.88 7.00 -16.31
CA LYS A 111 -18.68 6.34 -17.35
C LYS A 111 -18.05 5.06 -17.86
N ALA A 112 -16.94 4.63 -17.26
CA ALA A 112 -16.30 3.38 -17.58
C ALA A 112 -17.28 2.20 -17.39
N LYS A 113 -17.19 1.21 -18.25
CA LYS A 113 -18.00 -0.01 -18.18
C LYS A 113 -17.55 -0.92 -17.04
N ILE A 114 -16.26 -0.90 -16.74
CA ILE A 114 -15.66 -1.64 -15.63
C ILE A 114 -14.92 -0.62 -14.75
N LYS A 115 -15.25 -0.63 -13.46
CA LYS A 115 -14.58 0.17 -12.43
C LYS A 115 -13.89 -0.74 -11.43
N ILE A 116 -12.59 -0.49 -11.18
CA ILE A 116 -11.76 -1.23 -10.24
C ILE A 116 -11.28 -0.24 -9.18
N PHE A 117 -11.43 -0.57 -7.91
CA PHE A 117 -10.86 0.19 -6.80
C PHE A 117 -9.85 -0.65 -6.04
N TYR A 118 -8.71 -0.05 -5.69
CA TYR A 118 -7.75 -0.65 -4.77
C TYR A 118 -7.22 0.38 -3.79
N THR A 119 -7.08 -0.03 -2.54
CA THR A 119 -6.36 0.74 -1.53
C THR A 119 -5.38 -0.13 -0.75
N GLY A 120 -4.11 0.29 -0.79
CA GLY A 120 -3.07 -0.19 0.13
C GLY A 120 -2.90 0.72 1.35
N GLU A 121 -3.53 1.91 1.33
CA GLU A 121 -3.49 2.91 2.38
C GLU A 121 -4.68 2.77 3.33
N CYS A 122 -4.49 3.18 4.59
CA CYS A 122 -5.58 3.19 5.55
C CYS A 122 -6.65 4.23 5.16
N VAL A 123 -7.83 3.75 4.78
CA VAL A 123 -9.00 4.56 4.44
C VAL A 123 -10.05 4.59 5.55
N SER A 124 -9.80 3.95 6.69
CA SER A 124 -10.72 3.96 7.82
C SER A 124 -10.99 5.38 8.35
N GLN A 125 -12.03 5.54 9.17
CA GLN A 125 -12.34 6.83 9.81
C GLN A 125 -11.20 7.34 10.71
N ASN A 126 -10.30 6.45 11.13
CA ASN A 126 -9.10 6.77 11.92
C ASN A 126 -7.86 7.06 11.06
N ALA A 127 -7.98 7.06 9.72
CA ALA A 127 -6.88 7.37 8.83
C ALA A 127 -6.22 8.71 9.18
N ILE A 128 -4.88 8.76 9.11
CA ILE A 128 -4.11 9.99 9.32
C ILE A 128 -4.52 11.03 8.28
N ASN A 129 -4.62 10.62 7.03
CA ASN A 129 -5.13 11.48 5.96
C ASN A 129 -6.66 11.41 5.92
N LYS A 130 -7.30 12.41 6.50
CA LYS A 130 -8.76 12.50 6.56
C LYS A 130 -9.45 12.56 5.18
N THR A 131 -8.73 12.92 4.12
CA THR A 131 -9.30 12.91 2.77
C THR A 131 -9.53 11.49 2.24
N TRP A 132 -8.80 10.50 2.76
CA TRP A 132 -8.96 9.10 2.37
C TRP A 132 -10.14 8.41 3.05
N SER A 133 -10.63 8.95 4.18
CA SER A 133 -11.79 8.37 4.87
C SER A 133 -13.10 8.44 4.06
N GLN A 134 -13.15 9.22 2.97
CA GLN A 134 -14.24 9.16 2.00
C GLN A 134 -14.34 7.81 1.27
N TYR A 135 -13.32 6.98 1.37
CA TYR A 135 -13.24 5.63 0.79
C TYR A 135 -13.36 4.52 1.84
N SER A 136 -13.81 4.84 3.07
CA SER A 136 -13.88 3.89 4.19
C SER A 136 -14.86 2.73 3.99
N ASP A 137 -15.73 2.82 3.01
CA ASP A 137 -16.61 1.73 2.54
C ASP A 137 -15.97 0.87 1.45
N ASN A 138 -14.68 1.09 1.14
CA ASN A 138 -13.95 0.44 0.04
C ASN A 138 -14.65 0.55 -1.32
N CYS A 139 -15.52 1.53 -1.51
CA CYS A 139 -16.31 1.76 -2.73
C CYS A 139 -17.12 0.54 -3.20
N ILE A 140 -17.48 -0.39 -2.32
CA ILE A 140 -18.08 -1.68 -2.67
C ILE A 140 -19.34 -1.53 -3.52
N ASN A 141 -20.15 -0.49 -3.25
CA ASN A 141 -21.39 -0.25 -4.00
C ASN A 141 -21.20 0.52 -5.31
N ASP A 142 -20.00 1.02 -5.58
CA ASP A 142 -19.72 1.93 -6.70
C ASP A 142 -18.84 1.33 -7.78
N VAL A 143 -18.22 0.15 -7.50
CA VAL A 143 -17.25 -0.50 -8.41
C VAL A 143 -17.57 -1.96 -8.67
N ASP A 144 -17.03 -2.49 -9.76
CA ASP A 144 -17.22 -3.88 -10.17
C ASP A 144 -16.24 -4.84 -9.48
N LEU A 145 -15.05 -4.33 -9.11
CA LEU A 145 -14.05 -5.03 -8.31
C LEU A 145 -13.45 -4.06 -7.30
N SER A 146 -13.58 -4.38 -6.03
CA SER A 146 -12.97 -3.64 -4.92
C SER A 146 -11.91 -4.48 -4.23
N LEU A 147 -10.75 -3.90 -4.00
CA LEU A 147 -9.62 -4.51 -3.31
C LEU A 147 -9.15 -3.62 -2.18
N GLY A 148 -8.87 -4.20 -1.03
CA GLY A 148 -8.41 -3.43 0.14
C GLY A 148 -7.91 -4.33 1.26
N PHE A 149 -7.59 -3.72 2.40
CA PHE A 149 -7.04 -4.43 3.56
C PHE A 149 -8.11 -4.85 4.59
N ASP A 150 -9.30 -4.25 4.55
CA ASP A 150 -10.34 -4.47 5.56
C ASP A 150 -10.84 -5.91 5.57
N ARG A 151 -11.15 -6.44 6.77
CA ARG A 151 -11.74 -7.77 6.96
C ARG A 151 -13.25 -7.70 6.77
N ILE A 152 -13.68 -7.53 5.52
CA ILE A 152 -15.09 -7.48 5.10
C ILE A 152 -15.57 -8.90 4.77
N ASP A 153 -16.83 -9.19 5.06
CA ASP A 153 -17.47 -10.46 4.71
C ASP A 153 -17.65 -10.57 3.18
N GLU A 154 -16.73 -11.27 2.53
CA GLU A 154 -16.70 -11.45 1.08
C GLU A 154 -17.90 -12.30 0.56
N ASN A 155 -18.59 -13.04 1.41
CA ASN A 155 -19.80 -13.77 1.00
C ASN A 155 -20.97 -12.81 0.79
N LYS A 156 -21.02 -11.72 1.57
CA LYS A 156 -22.02 -10.65 1.40
C LYS A 156 -21.64 -9.67 0.30
N HIS A 157 -20.35 -9.52 0.03
CA HIS A 157 -19.79 -8.52 -0.91
C HIS A 157 -18.90 -9.21 -1.94
N GLN A 158 -19.51 -9.94 -2.88
CA GLN A 158 -18.82 -10.79 -3.86
C GLN A 158 -17.88 -10.01 -4.82
N ASN A 159 -18.01 -8.69 -4.91
CA ASN A 159 -17.11 -7.84 -5.67
C ASN A 159 -15.94 -7.30 -4.82
N TYR A 160 -15.89 -7.60 -3.53
CA TYR A 160 -14.77 -7.27 -2.66
C TYR A 160 -13.85 -8.49 -2.48
N VAL A 161 -12.55 -8.27 -2.58
CA VAL A 161 -11.53 -9.25 -2.21
C VAL A 161 -10.51 -8.57 -1.31
N ARG A 162 -10.29 -9.11 -0.11
CA ARG A 162 -9.25 -8.62 0.78
C ARG A 162 -7.87 -8.86 0.16
N PHE A 163 -7.16 -7.78 -0.13
CA PHE A 163 -5.84 -7.79 -0.78
C PHE A 163 -4.94 -6.69 -0.21
N PRO A 164 -4.45 -6.84 1.04
CA PRO A 164 -3.61 -5.83 1.69
C PRO A 164 -2.27 -5.64 0.97
N ILE A 165 -1.70 -4.45 1.11
CA ILE A 165 -0.51 -4.02 0.36
C ILE A 165 0.72 -4.91 0.57
N TRP A 166 0.84 -5.58 1.72
CA TRP A 166 1.95 -6.51 1.95
C TRP A 166 2.00 -7.65 0.93
N ILE A 167 0.85 -8.03 0.33
CA ILE A 167 0.82 -9.06 -0.72
C ILE A 167 1.55 -8.57 -1.96
N PHE A 168 1.32 -7.33 -2.40
CA PHE A 168 2.02 -6.74 -3.55
C PHE A 168 3.54 -6.73 -3.38
N TYR A 169 4.01 -6.32 -2.20
CA TYR A 169 5.45 -6.17 -1.95
C TYR A 169 6.18 -7.50 -1.74
N ASN A 170 5.47 -8.54 -1.31
CA ASN A 170 6.12 -9.80 -0.94
C ASN A 170 5.92 -10.92 -1.96
N PHE A 171 4.83 -10.91 -2.71
CA PHE A 171 4.48 -11.96 -3.67
C PHE A 171 4.37 -11.39 -5.08
N ILE A 172 5.49 -10.82 -5.54
CA ILE A 172 5.61 -10.23 -6.89
C ILE A 172 5.30 -11.32 -7.93
N GLY A 173 4.46 -10.98 -8.89
CA GLY A 173 4.00 -11.94 -9.92
C GLY A 173 2.74 -12.72 -9.55
N LEU A 174 2.24 -12.60 -8.32
CA LEU A 174 1.07 -13.38 -7.87
C LEU A 174 -0.14 -13.22 -8.79
N LEU A 175 -0.45 -12.03 -9.26
CA LEU A 175 -1.59 -11.80 -10.16
C LEU A 175 -1.20 -11.71 -11.64
N ASP A 176 -0.08 -11.08 -11.98
CA ASP A 176 0.30 -10.71 -13.35
C ASP A 176 1.12 -11.77 -14.08
N ASN A 177 1.73 -12.73 -13.36
CA ASN A 177 2.37 -13.89 -13.98
C ASN A 177 1.39 -15.05 -14.15
N LYS A 178 1.05 -15.38 -15.40
CA LYS A 178 0.16 -16.52 -15.73
C LYS A 178 0.67 -17.86 -15.20
N ASN A 179 1.98 -18.04 -15.16
CA ASN A 179 2.64 -19.28 -14.75
C ASN A 179 2.95 -19.33 -13.25
N TYR A 180 2.49 -18.34 -12.46
CA TYR A 180 2.69 -18.33 -11.02
C TYR A 180 1.97 -19.50 -10.35
N THR A 181 2.65 -20.22 -9.47
CA THR A 181 2.17 -21.45 -8.85
C THR A 181 2.12 -21.33 -7.33
N LYS A 182 1.49 -22.32 -6.67
CA LYS A 182 1.57 -22.46 -5.22
C LYS A 182 2.99 -22.69 -4.74
N ASP A 183 3.82 -23.36 -5.54
CA ASP A 183 5.24 -23.59 -5.20
C ASP A 183 6.04 -22.29 -5.20
N ASP A 184 5.70 -21.32 -6.04
CA ASP A 184 6.34 -19.99 -6.01
C ASP A 184 5.98 -19.24 -4.73
N ILE A 185 4.73 -19.32 -4.28
CA ILE A 185 4.31 -18.79 -2.97
C ILE A 185 5.10 -19.48 -1.86
N LYS A 186 5.17 -20.81 -1.88
CA LYS A 186 5.91 -21.59 -0.86
C LYS A 186 7.37 -21.22 -0.80
N LYS A 187 8.05 -21.04 -1.94
CA LYS A 187 9.44 -20.57 -1.99
C LYS A 187 9.65 -19.22 -1.29
N VAL A 188 8.74 -18.27 -1.50
CA VAL A 188 8.80 -16.96 -0.82
C VAL A 188 8.66 -17.13 0.69
N ILE A 189 7.70 -17.95 1.14
CA ILE A 189 7.48 -18.23 2.56
C ILE A 189 8.72 -18.90 3.17
N ASP A 190 9.29 -19.90 2.51
CA ASP A 190 10.48 -20.60 2.99
C ASP A 190 11.67 -19.66 3.09
N ASN A 191 11.86 -18.77 2.12
CA ASN A 191 12.91 -17.76 2.17
C ASN A 191 12.74 -16.82 3.38
N ILE A 192 11.52 -16.39 3.67
CA ILE A 192 11.21 -15.55 4.84
C ILE A 192 11.47 -16.33 6.14
N ASN A 193 10.99 -17.56 6.24
CA ASN A 193 11.15 -18.39 7.42
C ASN A 193 12.62 -18.73 7.72
N ASN A 194 13.43 -18.88 6.67
CA ASN A 194 14.86 -19.20 6.77
C ASN A 194 15.77 -17.95 6.84
N ALA A 195 15.21 -16.75 6.70
CA ALA A 195 15.99 -15.52 6.76
C ALA A 195 16.63 -15.32 8.14
N LYS A 196 17.90 -14.88 8.14
CA LYS A 196 18.70 -14.66 9.35
C LYS A 196 19.40 -13.30 9.28
N SER A 197 19.36 -12.57 10.38
CA SER A 197 20.15 -11.36 10.60
C SER A 197 21.62 -11.71 10.80
N LYS A 198 22.52 -10.82 10.37
CA LYS A 198 23.96 -10.86 10.66
C LYS A 198 24.29 -10.46 12.10
N LYS A 199 23.36 -9.86 12.83
CA LYS A 199 23.45 -9.41 14.24
C LYS A 199 24.59 -8.40 14.52
N ASN A 200 25.02 -7.65 13.50
CA ASN A 200 26.12 -6.69 13.63
C ASN A 200 25.73 -5.46 14.44
N LYS A 201 24.44 -5.11 14.40
CA LYS A 201 23.88 -3.91 15.05
C LYS A 201 22.62 -4.27 15.84
N PHE A 202 22.28 -3.42 16.80
CA PHE A 202 21.15 -3.64 17.68
C PHE A 202 19.80 -3.52 16.95
N VAL A 203 19.38 -2.32 16.61
CA VAL A 203 18.04 -2.06 16.09
C VAL A 203 18.03 -0.90 15.09
N SER A 204 17.18 -1.00 14.07
CA SER A 204 16.91 0.10 13.13
C SER A 204 15.48 0.60 13.23
N LEU A 205 15.30 1.92 12.98
CA LEU A 205 14.01 2.59 12.77
C LEU A 205 14.05 3.35 11.44
N ILE A 206 13.41 2.84 10.40
CA ILE A 206 13.32 3.49 9.09
C ILE A 206 12.01 4.27 8.99
N ALA A 207 12.02 5.57 9.27
CA ALA A 207 10.83 6.40 9.26
C ALA A 207 11.11 7.84 8.84
N SER A 208 10.17 8.48 8.14
CA SER A 208 10.30 9.89 7.72
C SER A 208 9.46 10.86 8.54
N HIS A 209 8.44 10.40 9.25
CA HIS A 209 7.53 11.22 10.06
C HIS A 209 6.92 10.39 11.20
N ASP A 210 6.29 11.04 12.15
CA ASP A 210 5.60 10.42 13.29
C ASP A 210 4.28 11.13 13.61
N ALA A 211 3.28 10.96 12.73
CA ALA A 211 2.00 11.63 12.87
C ALA A 211 1.16 11.15 14.07
N THR A 212 1.43 9.95 14.59
CA THR A 212 0.70 9.32 15.69
C THR A 212 1.46 9.28 17.00
N ASN A 213 2.70 9.79 17.02
CA ASN A 213 3.62 9.76 18.16
C ASN A 213 4.06 8.34 18.60
N ILE A 214 3.74 7.32 17.82
CA ILE A 214 4.09 5.93 18.15
C ILE A 214 5.60 5.67 17.99
N ARG A 215 6.21 6.25 16.94
CA ARG A 215 7.64 6.07 16.65
C ARG A 215 8.50 6.69 17.72
N THR A 216 8.11 7.88 18.21
CA THR A 216 8.76 8.55 19.33
C THR A 216 8.65 7.73 20.62
N GLN A 217 7.46 7.20 20.94
CA GLN A 217 7.28 6.35 22.13
C GLN A 217 8.15 5.09 22.10
N MET A 218 8.24 4.42 20.94
CA MET A 218 9.10 3.25 20.77
C MET A 218 10.57 3.64 20.89
N TYR A 219 10.98 4.72 20.21
CA TYR A 219 12.34 5.22 20.25
C TYR A 219 12.79 5.55 21.68
N ASP A 220 12.02 6.34 22.42
CA ASP A 220 12.36 6.81 23.77
C ASP A 220 12.52 5.66 24.80
N LYS A 221 11.80 4.55 24.59
CA LYS A 221 11.90 3.37 25.44
C LYS A 221 13.08 2.47 25.06
N ILE A 222 13.29 2.25 23.76
CA ILE A 222 14.28 1.28 23.24
C ILE A 222 15.70 1.85 23.23
N ILE A 223 15.88 3.17 23.04
CA ILE A 223 17.20 3.83 23.06
C ILE A 223 17.91 3.69 24.42
N LYS A 224 17.17 3.36 25.47
CA LYS A 224 17.74 3.11 26.81
C LYS A 224 18.49 1.78 26.93
N ILE A 225 18.29 0.88 25.96
CA ILE A 225 18.99 -0.41 25.90
C ILE A 225 20.32 -0.25 25.18
N ASP A 226 20.28 0.29 23.95
CA ASP A 226 21.45 0.54 23.10
C ASP A 226 21.07 1.48 21.95
N ASN A 227 22.04 1.84 21.10
CA ASN A 227 21.88 2.80 20.01
C ASN A 227 20.86 2.31 18.95
N ILE A 228 20.01 3.24 18.49
CA ILE A 228 19.06 3.03 17.41
C ILE A 228 19.58 3.70 16.13
N ASN A 229 19.75 2.93 15.06
CA ASN A 229 20.12 3.48 13.76
C ASN A 229 18.86 3.98 13.01
N CYS A 230 18.85 5.27 12.68
CA CYS A 230 17.75 5.94 12.01
C CYS A 230 18.20 6.52 10.66
N PRO A 231 18.14 5.74 9.56
CA PRO A 231 18.70 6.17 8.28
C PRO A 231 17.77 7.07 7.47
N SER A 232 16.56 7.34 7.95
CA SER A 232 15.59 8.21 7.28
C SER A 232 15.46 9.57 7.99
N LYS A 233 14.44 10.37 7.67
CA LYS A 233 14.31 11.75 8.17
C LYS A 233 14.07 11.86 9.68
N LEU A 234 13.28 10.91 10.24
CA LEU A 234 12.97 10.93 11.66
C LEU A 234 14.16 10.44 12.47
N PHE A 235 14.62 11.21 13.45
CA PHE A 235 15.79 10.94 14.32
C PHE A 235 17.10 10.62 13.56
N HIS A 236 17.25 11.17 12.36
CA HIS A 236 18.34 10.84 11.44
C HIS A 236 19.72 10.87 12.09
N ASN A 237 20.42 9.74 12.05
CA ASN A 237 21.77 9.56 12.60
C ASN A 237 22.64 8.56 11.81
N ASP A 238 22.15 8.07 10.66
CA ASP A 238 22.81 7.03 9.86
C ASP A 238 22.55 7.25 8.37
N ASP A 239 23.60 7.39 7.57
CA ASP A 239 23.50 7.57 6.11
C ASP A 239 23.69 6.28 5.32
N THR A 240 24.06 5.16 6.00
CA THR A 240 24.50 3.93 5.32
C THR A 240 23.43 3.26 4.47
N LEU A 241 22.15 3.42 4.80
CA LEU A 241 21.06 2.95 3.91
C LEU A 241 21.20 3.52 2.50
N LYS A 242 21.57 4.78 2.38
CA LYS A 242 21.74 5.45 1.09
C LYS A 242 23.13 5.21 0.49
N THR A 243 24.20 5.34 1.28
CA THR A 243 25.58 5.30 0.79
C THR A 243 26.05 3.90 0.47
N ASP A 244 25.74 2.91 1.31
CA ASP A 244 26.30 1.58 1.25
C ASP A 244 25.32 0.55 0.68
N PHE A 245 24.01 0.79 0.86
CA PHE A 245 22.93 -0.13 0.45
C PHE A 245 22.05 0.40 -0.68
N ASN A 246 22.38 1.57 -1.27
CA ASN A 246 21.61 2.16 -2.39
C ASN A 246 20.08 2.19 -2.16
N ASN A 247 19.66 2.50 -0.93
CA ASN A 247 18.28 2.48 -0.46
C ASN A 247 17.60 1.08 -0.47
N ASP A 248 18.34 -0.01 -0.59
CA ASP A 248 17.80 -1.35 -0.38
C ASP A 248 17.60 -1.61 1.12
N LYS A 249 16.34 -1.47 1.55
CA LYS A 249 15.95 -1.62 2.96
C LYS A 249 16.20 -3.04 3.49
N ILE A 250 15.98 -4.05 2.67
CA ILE A 250 16.12 -5.44 3.10
C ILE A 250 17.59 -5.75 3.37
N GLU A 251 18.47 -5.40 2.41
CA GLU A 251 19.91 -5.63 2.58
C GLU A 251 20.47 -4.82 3.77
N TYR A 252 20.05 -3.58 3.96
CA TYR A 252 20.40 -2.78 5.12
C TYR A 252 19.95 -3.43 6.44
N LEU A 253 18.69 -3.85 6.51
CA LEU A 253 18.12 -4.45 7.72
C LEU A 253 18.77 -5.78 8.11
N LYS A 254 19.40 -6.52 7.19
CA LYS A 254 20.12 -7.76 7.50
C LYS A 254 21.24 -7.59 8.54
N ASP A 255 21.75 -6.39 8.73
CA ASP A 255 22.78 -6.10 9.73
C ASP A 255 22.24 -6.00 11.17
N PHE A 256 20.92 -5.90 11.37
CA PHE A 256 20.31 -5.61 12.66
C PHE A 256 19.67 -6.83 13.32
N LYS A 257 19.73 -6.90 14.65
CA LYS A 257 18.97 -7.89 15.44
C LYS A 257 17.48 -7.61 15.37
N PHE A 258 17.07 -6.33 15.52
CA PHE A 258 15.68 -5.91 15.57
C PHE A 258 15.37 -4.84 14.53
N ASN A 259 14.09 -4.72 14.15
CA ASN A 259 13.56 -3.59 13.41
C ASN A 259 12.34 -3.03 14.11
N ILE A 260 12.33 -1.72 14.40
CA ILE A 260 11.17 -0.99 14.90
C ILE A 260 10.28 -0.69 13.70
N CYS A 261 9.11 -1.33 13.62
CA CYS A 261 8.24 -1.30 12.46
C CYS A 261 6.76 -1.05 12.81
N PRO A 262 6.42 0.13 13.39
CA PRO A 262 5.04 0.48 13.64
C PRO A 262 4.31 0.85 12.34
N GLU A 263 3.01 0.51 12.27
CA GLU A 263 2.14 1.01 11.22
C GLU A 263 1.88 2.51 11.37
N ASN A 264 1.46 3.14 10.27
CA ASN A 264 1.14 4.57 10.29
C ASN A 264 -0.07 4.88 11.17
N THR A 265 -1.00 3.93 11.25
CA THR A 265 -2.20 4.00 12.12
C THR A 265 -2.63 2.59 12.50
N ILE A 266 -3.39 2.46 13.57
CA ILE A 266 -3.99 1.18 13.98
C ILE A 266 -5.39 1.11 13.38
N SER A 267 -5.62 0.11 12.55
CA SER A 267 -6.93 -0.21 11.98
C SER A 267 -7.05 -1.70 11.73
N ASN A 268 -8.26 -2.23 11.85
CA ASN A 268 -8.53 -3.66 11.69
C ASN A 268 -8.12 -4.14 10.28
N GLY A 269 -7.19 -5.09 10.21
CA GLY A 269 -6.67 -5.63 8.96
C GLY A 269 -5.58 -4.79 8.30
N TYR A 270 -5.27 -3.58 8.80
CA TYR A 270 -4.25 -2.72 8.21
C TYR A 270 -2.86 -3.17 8.63
N ILE A 271 -2.26 -3.97 7.79
CA ILE A 271 -0.88 -4.47 7.89
C ILE A 271 -0.19 -4.15 6.58
N THR A 272 1.02 -3.59 6.68
CA THR A 272 1.78 -3.18 5.49
C THR A 272 3.05 -4.03 5.30
N GLU A 273 3.89 -3.63 4.39
CA GLU A 273 5.16 -4.27 4.11
C GLU A 273 6.13 -4.30 5.30
N LYS A 274 5.98 -3.39 6.27
CA LYS A 274 6.97 -3.13 7.34
C LYS A 274 7.28 -4.37 8.19
N LEU A 275 6.25 -5.11 8.57
CA LEU A 275 6.40 -6.37 9.31
C LEU A 275 7.16 -7.41 8.49
N PHE A 276 6.78 -7.55 7.23
CA PHE A 276 7.37 -8.54 6.33
C PHE A 276 8.80 -8.18 5.91
N ASP A 277 9.12 -6.88 5.79
CA ASP A 277 10.48 -6.41 5.53
C ASP A 277 11.43 -6.83 6.66
N ALA A 278 10.99 -6.70 7.92
CA ALA A 278 11.77 -7.18 9.06
C ALA A 278 11.97 -8.70 9.00
N PHE A 279 10.94 -9.47 8.71
CA PHE A 279 11.05 -10.92 8.56
C PHE A 279 11.96 -11.33 7.41
N LYS A 280 11.87 -10.68 6.23
CA LYS A 280 12.76 -10.94 5.07
C LYS A 280 14.22 -10.68 5.38
N ALA A 281 14.50 -9.67 6.17
CA ALA A 281 15.85 -9.34 6.60
C ALA A 281 16.38 -10.29 7.70
N GLY A 282 15.51 -11.10 8.30
CA GLY A 282 15.82 -11.93 9.46
C GLY A 282 15.88 -11.15 10.78
N CYS A 283 15.40 -9.91 10.82
CA CYS A 283 15.23 -9.17 12.08
C CYS A 283 14.06 -9.72 12.89
N ILE A 284 14.14 -9.59 14.22
CA ILE A 284 12.96 -9.71 15.08
C ILE A 284 12.20 -8.40 14.99
N PRO A 285 10.93 -8.39 14.51
CA PRO A 285 10.14 -7.16 14.47
C PRO A 285 9.74 -6.70 15.87
N ILE A 286 9.95 -5.41 16.17
CA ILE A 286 9.28 -4.72 17.27
C ILE A 286 8.13 -3.97 16.62
N TYR A 287 6.94 -4.55 16.67
CA TYR A 287 5.79 -4.16 15.85
C TYR A 287 4.71 -3.44 16.67
N ASN A 288 4.07 -2.45 16.07
CA ASN A 288 2.82 -1.86 16.55
C ASN A 288 1.86 -1.70 15.38
N GLY A 289 0.66 -2.23 15.50
CA GLY A 289 -0.38 -2.23 14.47
C GLY A 289 -1.63 -2.95 14.94
N ASP A 290 -2.34 -3.61 14.03
CA ASP A 290 -3.48 -4.47 14.37
C ASP A 290 -3.00 -5.66 15.21
N GLU A 291 -3.57 -5.84 16.40
CA GLU A 291 -3.24 -6.98 17.30
C GLU A 291 -3.67 -8.33 16.71
N ASN A 292 -4.64 -8.34 15.80
CA ASN A 292 -5.09 -9.53 15.09
C ASN A 292 -4.25 -9.78 13.83
N ILE A 293 -2.93 -9.67 13.95
CA ILE A 293 -1.99 -9.81 12.84
C ILE A 293 -2.27 -11.10 12.07
N GLU A 294 -2.84 -10.98 10.87
CA GLU A 294 -3.10 -12.09 9.92
C GLU A 294 -3.24 -13.46 10.61
N LEU A 295 -4.31 -13.59 11.41
CA LEU A 295 -4.60 -14.81 12.18
C LEU A 295 -4.49 -16.04 11.29
N ASP A 296 -3.85 -17.09 11.79
CA ASP A 296 -3.60 -18.35 11.10
C ASP A 296 -2.62 -18.28 9.90
N LEU A 297 -2.06 -17.09 9.60
CA LEU A 297 -1.10 -16.90 8.51
C LEU A 297 0.28 -16.48 9.04
N VAL A 298 0.34 -15.66 10.10
CA VAL A 298 1.56 -15.14 10.70
C VAL A 298 1.66 -15.58 12.16
N ASN A 299 2.85 -16.07 12.54
CA ASN A 299 3.11 -16.46 13.92
C ASN A 299 3.36 -15.25 14.81
N LYS A 300 2.41 -14.94 15.67
CA LYS A 300 2.52 -13.83 16.63
C LYS A 300 3.70 -13.98 17.61
N ASN A 301 4.17 -15.20 17.86
CA ASN A 301 5.30 -15.44 18.75
C ASN A 301 6.64 -15.14 18.10
N ALA A 302 6.69 -14.91 16.77
CA ALA A 302 7.90 -14.56 16.04
C ALA A 302 8.17 -13.04 15.97
N LEU A 303 7.41 -12.23 16.70
CA LEU A 303 7.55 -10.79 16.80
C LEU A 303 7.33 -10.30 18.24
N LEU A 304 7.79 -9.09 18.52
CA LEU A 304 7.63 -8.41 19.80
C LEU A 304 6.60 -7.28 19.63
N PHE A 305 5.46 -7.38 20.30
CA PHE A 305 4.35 -6.43 20.12
C PHE A 305 4.44 -5.27 21.10
N PHE A 306 4.62 -4.04 20.58
CA PHE A 306 4.65 -2.81 21.36
C PHE A 306 3.24 -2.21 21.44
N LYS A 307 2.75 -1.91 22.64
CA LYS A 307 1.43 -1.30 22.85
C LYS A 307 1.56 0.21 23.02
N LYS A 308 0.92 0.96 22.13
CA LYS A 308 0.90 2.41 22.21
C LYS A 308 0.19 2.89 23.47
N ASP A 309 0.76 3.90 24.15
CA ASP A 309 0.22 4.53 25.36
C ASP A 309 0.00 3.57 26.56
N GLU A 310 0.65 2.37 26.53
CA GLU A 310 0.58 1.38 27.61
C GLU A 310 1.95 1.13 28.26
N ASP A 311 1.94 0.36 29.34
CA ASP A 311 3.16 -0.13 29.96
C ASP A 311 3.77 -1.26 29.10
N ASN A 312 5.01 -1.02 28.65
CA ASN A 312 5.80 -1.96 27.87
C ASN A 312 7.04 -2.46 28.66
N THR A 313 7.04 -2.36 29.98
CA THR A 313 8.23 -2.69 30.79
C THR A 313 8.72 -4.13 30.56
N GLU A 314 7.84 -5.09 30.52
CA GLU A 314 8.22 -6.50 30.28
C GLU A 314 8.73 -6.71 28.84
N LEU A 315 8.14 -6.06 27.86
CA LEU A 315 8.63 -6.07 26.48
C LEU A 315 10.06 -5.51 26.38
N ILE A 316 10.34 -4.40 27.05
CA ILE A 316 11.67 -3.78 27.05
C ILE A 316 12.71 -4.71 27.72
N LYS A 317 12.36 -5.37 28.82
CA LYS A 317 13.22 -6.40 29.44
C LYS A 317 13.49 -7.58 28.51
N GLU A 318 12.48 -8.03 27.76
CA GLU A 318 12.63 -9.11 26.78
C GLU A 318 13.54 -8.71 25.63
N ILE A 319 13.39 -7.50 25.06
CA ILE A 319 14.29 -6.96 24.04
C ILE A 319 15.72 -6.93 24.56
N GLU A 320 15.93 -6.38 25.77
CA GLU A 320 17.25 -6.31 26.40
C GLU A 320 17.88 -7.70 26.60
N LYS A 321 17.10 -8.68 27.07
CA LYS A 321 17.54 -10.05 27.27
C LYS A 321 17.94 -10.70 25.94
N LEU A 322 17.12 -10.59 24.90
CA LEU A 322 17.42 -11.10 23.57
C LEU A 322 18.63 -10.39 22.95
N HIS A 323 18.82 -9.09 23.21
CA HIS A 323 19.97 -8.34 22.72
C HIS A 323 21.27 -8.83 23.32
N LYS A 324 21.30 -9.11 24.64
CA LYS A 324 22.49 -9.53 25.39
C LYS A 324 22.86 -11.00 25.26
N ASP A 325 21.92 -11.85 24.88
CA ASP A 325 22.11 -13.30 24.77
C ASP A 325 21.85 -13.79 23.33
N ASP A 326 22.93 -14.01 22.59
CA ASP A 326 22.84 -14.51 21.20
C ASP A 326 22.19 -15.87 21.07
N LYS A 327 22.29 -16.76 22.10
CA LYS A 327 21.63 -18.07 22.05
C LYS A 327 20.11 -17.93 22.14
N LEU A 328 19.64 -17.05 23.01
CA LEU A 328 18.21 -16.72 23.13
C LEU A 328 17.71 -16.02 21.87
N PHE A 329 18.48 -15.09 21.34
CA PHE A 329 18.16 -14.41 20.08
C PHE A 329 18.03 -15.43 18.94
N ASP A 330 19.00 -16.33 18.78
CA ASP A 330 18.98 -17.35 17.73
C ASP A 330 17.80 -18.33 17.89
N ALA A 331 17.44 -18.67 19.12
CA ALA A 331 16.28 -19.51 19.40
C ALA A 331 14.97 -18.79 19.02
N PHE A 332 14.86 -17.50 19.34
CA PHE A 332 13.70 -16.67 18.97
C PHE A 332 13.59 -16.51 17.44
N GLN A 333 14.71 -16.19 16.78
CA GLN A 333 14.75 -15.97 15.32
C GLN A 333 14.41 -17.24 14.52
N LYS A 334 14.67 -18.44 15.06
CA LYS A 334 14.36 -19.71 14.39
C LYS A 334 12.89 -20.07 14.37
N GLN A 335 12.04 -19.35 15.09
CA GLN A 335 10.60 -19.59 15.04
C GLN A 335 10.08 -19.44 13.61
N VAL A 336 9.13 -20.29 13.25
CA VAL A 336 8.34 -20.10 12.01
C VAL A 336 7.67 -18.73 12.07
N LYS A 337 7.86 -17.92 11.05
CA LYS A 337 7.31 -16.56 10.95
C LYS A 337 5.96 -16.55 10.25
N ILE A 338 5.88 -17.33 9.16
CA ILE A 338 4.69 -17.43 8.28
C ILE A 338 4.32 -18.91 8.19
N TYR A 339 3.05 -19.22 8.43
CA TYR A 339 2.51 -20.57 8.34
C TYR A 339 2.23 -20.99 6.90
N ASP A 340 2.24 -22.29 6.62
CA ASP A 340 1.98 -22.86 5.29
C ASP A 340 0.55 -22.59 4.80
N SER A 341 -0.40 -22.34 5.70
CA SER A 341 -1.76 -21.88 5.37
C SER A 341 -1.78 -20.62 4.50
N MET A 342 -0.72 -19.80 4.54
CA MET A 342 -0.54 -18.64 3.65
C MET A 342 -0.56 -19.02 2.17
N VAL A 343 -0.09 -20.21 1.80
CA VAL A 343 -0.09 -20.68 0.40
C VAL A 343 -1.52 -20.75 -0.14
N ASP A 344 -2.40 -21.43 0.59
CA ASP A 344 -3.79 -21.58 0.17
C ASP A 344 -4.56 -20.27 0.22
N TYR A 345 -4.31 -19.46 1.25
CA TYR A 345 -4.89 -18.11 1.37
C TYR A 345 -4.56 -17.25 0.15
N LEU A 346 -3.29 -17.13 -0.22
CA LEU A 346 -2.87 -16.30 -1.36
C LEU A 346 -3.36 -16.86 -2.69
N TRP A 347 -3.38 -18.18 -2.83
CA TRP A 347 -3.91 -18.82 -4.03
C TRP A 347 -5.41 -18.57 -4.20
N GLU A 348 -6.16 -18.59 -3.12
CA GLU A 348 -7.58 -18.24 -3.13
C GLU A 348 -7.79 -16.77 -3.55
N ARG A 349 -7.01 -15.82 -2.97
CA ARG A 349 -7.08 -14.40 -3.36
C ARG A 349 -6.80 -14.22 -4.84
N ARG A 350 -5.72 -14.82 -5.35
CA ARG A 350 -5.39 -14.84 -6.78
C ARG A 350 -6.57 -15.33 -7.61
N THR A 351 -7.10 -16.49 -7.28
CA THR A 351 -8.19 -17.11 -8.03
C THR A 351 -9.44 -16.24 -8.06
N LYS A 352 -9.84 -15.69 -6.92
CA LYS A 352 -11.01 -14.80 -6.84
C LYS A 352 -10.84 -13.55 -7.72
N ILE A 353 -9.68 -12.91 -7.66
CA ILE A 353 -9.41 -11.67 -8.41
C ILE A 353 -9.39 -11.96 -9.92
N LEU A 354 -8.65 -12.98 -10.36
CA LEU A 354 -8.51 -13.31 -11.78
C LEU A 354 -9.84 -13.77 -12.39
N ASN A 355 -10.59 -14.64 -11.71
CA ASN A 355 -11.93 -15.06 -12.18
C ASN A 355 -12.89 -13.86 -12.27
N ARG A 356 -12.84 -12.95 -11.32
CA ARG A 356 -13.68 -11.74 -11.37
C ARG A 356 -13.32 -10.86 -12.55
N LEU A 357 -12.03 -10.62 -12.80
CA LEU A 357 -11.56 -9.85 -13.96
C LEU A 357 -11.97 -10.51 -15.27
N GLU A 358 -11.84 -11.83 -15.39
CA GLU A 358 -12.27 -12.58 -16.57
C GLU A 358 -13.76 -12.38 -16.88
N ILE A 359 -14.63 -12.54 -15.86
CA ILE A 359 -16.08 -12.32 -15.98
C ILE A 359 -16.39 -10.87 -16.40
N LEU A 360 -15.71 -9.89 -15.84
CA LEU A 360 -15.95 -8.48 -16.16
C LEU A 360 -15.49 -8.14 -17.58
N ILE A 361 -14.30 -8.58 -17.95
CA ILE A 361 -13.71 -8.30 -19.28
C ILE A 361 -14.48 -9.02 -20.40
N SER A 362 -15.02 -10.20 -20.15
CA SER A 362 -15.85 -10.91 -21.15
C SER A 362 -17.12 -10.17 -21.55
N LYS A 363 -17.54 -9.14 -20.79
CA LYS A 363 -18.70 -8.30 -21.06
C LYS A 363 -18.38 -7.03 -21.85
N LEU A 364 -17.11 -6.74 -22.13
CA LEU A 364 -16.67 -5.60 -22.94
C LEU A 364 -16.80 -5.87 -24.42
#